data_926243ea04de572410cf7835c7aacee7
#
_entry.id   926243ea04de572410cf7835c7aacee7
#
_cell.length_a   1.000
_cell.length_b   1.000
_cell.length_c   1.000
_cell.angle_alpha   90.00
_cell.angle_beta   90.00
_cell.angle_gamma   90.00
#
_symmetry.space_group_name_H-M   'P 1'
#
loop_
_entity.id
_entity.type
_entity.pdbx_description
1 polymer ?
#
loop_
_entity_poly.entity_id
_entity_poly.type
_entity_poly.pdbx_seq_one_letter_code
_entity_poly.pdbx_strand_id
1 'polypeptide(L)'
;MTSRRALLSVSDKTGLVAFAEGLVGAGFEILSTGGTARSLREAGITVTDVSDVTGFPEIMDGRVKTLHPKIHGGLLARRDNDDHLAAMTDQDIAGID
;
A
#
# COMPACT_ATOMS: atom_id res chain seq x y z
N MET A 1 -0.46 6.96 -17.06
CA MET A 1 0.38 7.56 -16.00
C MET A 1 0.28 6.72 -14.75
N THR A 2 1.41 6.31 -14.22
CA THR A 2 1.44 5.44 -13.05
C THR A 2 1.18 6.28 -11.79
N SER A 3 0.16 5.92 -11.02
CA SER A 3 -0.12 6.59 -9.75
C SER A 3 0.96 6.26 -8.72
N ARG A 4 1.30 7.24 -7.90
CA ARG A 4 2.11 7.01 -6.71
C ARG A 4 1.27 6.25 -5.70
N ARG A 5 1.92 5.39 -4.93
CA ARG A 5 1.22 4.59 -3.93
C ARG A 5 1.82 4.82 -2.55
N ALA A 6 0.95 4.94 -1.57
CA ALA A 6 1.34 5.06 -0.17
C ALA A 6 0.72 3.92 0.63
N LEU A 7 1.54 3.26 1.44
CA LEU A 7 1.07 2.22 2.35
C LEU A 7 0.92 2.82 3.75
N LEU A 8 -0.29 2.80 4.27
CA LEU A 8 -0.61 3.33 5.59
C LEU A 8 -1.04 2.21 6.53
N SER A 9 -0.38 2.10 7.67
CA SER A 9 -0.73 1.15 8.72
C SER A 9 -0.27 1.74 10.05
N VAL A 10 -1.21 2.16 10.88
CA VAL A 10 -0.89 2.86 12.12
C VAL A 10 -1.72 2.33 13.29
N SER A 11 -1.12 2.34 14.48
CA SER A 11 -1.81 2.02 15.73
C SER A 11 -2.55 3.25 16.26
N ASP A 12 -1.85 4.36 16.39
CA ASP A 12 -2.44 5.65 16.77
C ASP A 12 -2.96 6.33 15.51
N LYS A 13 -4.27 6.53 15.47
CA LYS A 13 -4.94 7.09 14.30
C LYS A 13 -5.15 8.60 14.37
N THR A 14 -4.55 9.26 15.36
CA THR A 14 -4.59 10.72 15.48
C THR A 14 -3.94 11.35 14.24
N GLY A 15 -4.69 12.22 13.58
CA GLY A 15 -4.18 12.92 12.37
C GLY A 15 -4.14 12.06 11.11
N LEU A 16 -4.54 10.79 11.17
CA LEU A 16 -4.51 9.88 10.03
C LEU A 16 -5.33 10.40 8.85
N VAL A 17 -6.56 10.80 9.10
CA VAL A 17 -7.48 11.23 8.04
C VAL A 17 -6.94 12.46 7.31
N ALA A 18 -6.47 13.47 8.06
CA ALA A 18 -5.91 14.67 7.46
C ALA A 18 -4.67 14.37 6.63
N PHE A 19 -3.80 13.49 7.13
CA PHE A 19 -2.61 13.06 6.40
C PHE A 19 -2.98 12.33 5.10
N ALA A 20 -3.93 11.41 5.18
CA ALA A 20 -4.38 10.65 4.02
C ALA A 20 -5.04 11.55 2.98
N GLU A 21 -5.86 12.52 3.41
CA GLU A 21 -6.45 13.50 2.51
C GLU A 21 -5.39 14.31 1.75
N GLY A 22 -4.31 14.68 2.44
CA GLY A 22 -3.18 15.34 1.81
C GLY A 22 -2.50 14.49 0.76
N LEU A 23 -2.32 13.20 1.04
CA LEU A 23 -1.75 12.25 0.08
C LEU A 23 -2.62 12.08 -1.16
N VAL A 24 -3.94 11.93 -0.96
CA VAL A 24 -4.88 11.82 -2.08
C VAL A 24 -4.84 13.09 -2.93
N GLY A 25 -4.82 14.25 -2.29
CA GLY A 25 -4.71 15.53 -2.99
C GLY A 25 -3.41 15.68 -3.78
N ALA A 26 -2.35 15.00 -3.36
CA ALA A 26 -1.07 14.97 -4.05
C ALA A 26 -0.98 13.88 -5.13
N GLY A 27 -2.07 13.13 -5.36
CA GLY A 27 -2.12 12.12 -6.40
C GLY A 27 -1.72 10.72 -5.96
N PHE A 28 -1.67 10.46 -4.66
CA PHE A 28 -1.33 9.13 -4.15
C PHE A 28 -2.56 8.23 -4.08
N GLU A 29 -2.37 6.96 -4.47
CA GLU A 29 -3.29 5.88 -4.16
C GLU A 29 -2.94 5.35 -2.78
N ILE A 30 -3.95 5.12 -1.93
CA ILE A 30 -3.74 4.64 -0.57
C ILE A 30 -3.92 3.12 -0.52
N LEU A 31 -2.89 2.43 -0.06
CA LEU A 31 -2.96 1.02 0.33
C LEU A 31 -3.01 0.95 1.84
N SER A 32 -3.86 0.12 2.39
CA SER A 32 -3.95 0.02 3.84
C SER A 32 -4.51 -1.33 4.28
N THR A 33 -4.53 -1.54 5.57
CA THR A 33 -4.90 -2.81 6.18
C THR A 33 -5.80 -2.59 7.40
N GLY A 34 -6.67 -3.57 7.66
CA GLY A 34 -7.40 -3.71 8.93
C GLY A 34 -8.10 -2.44 9.42
N GLY A 35 -7.84 -2.08 10.67
CA GLY A 35 -8.46 -0.93 11.32
C GLY A 35 -8.09 0.42 10.71
N THR A 36 -6.87 0.55 10.18
CA THR A 36 -6.45 1.77 9.48
C THR A 36 -7.30 1.97 8.22
N ALA A 37 -7.46 0.93 7.42
CA ALA A 37 -8.28 0.99 6.22
C ALA A 37 -9.73 1.32 6.56
N ARG A 38 -10.27 0.70 7.61
CA ARG A 38 -11.64 0.96 8.08
C ARG A 38 -11.82 2.42 8.45
N SER A 39 -10.90 2.97 9.24
CA SER A 39 -10.98 4.38 9.67
C SER A 39 -10.96 5.33 8.49
N LEU A 40 -10.14 5.04 7.49
CA LEU A 40 -10.06 5.87 6.29
C LEU A 40 -11.35 5.80 5.46
N ARG A 41 -11.91 4.61 5.30
CA ARG A 41 -13.18 4.44 4.56
C ARG A 41 -14.34 5.12 5.27
N GLU A 42 -14.40 5.05 6.59
CA GLU A 42 -15.44 5.73 7.38
C GLU A 42 -15.38 7.25 7.20
N ALA A 43 -14.19 7.78 6.91
CA ALA A 43 -13.99 9.20 6.61
C ALA A 43 -14.21 9.56 5.15
N GLY A 44 -14.63 8.61 4.32
CA GLY A 44 -14.92 8.84 2.90
C GLY A 44 -13.69 8.79 1.99
N ILE A 45 -12.56 8.28 2.47
CA ILE A 45 -11.34 8.17 1.67
C ILE A 45 -11.31 6.82 0.95
N THR A 46 -11.01 6.85 -0.35
CA THR A 46 -10.86 5.63 -1.15
C THR A 46 -9.57 4.94 -0.78
N VAL A 47 -9.67 3.66 -0.39
CA VAL A 47 -8.53 2.86 0.05
C VAL A 47 -8.56 1.50 -0.63
N THR A 48 -7.41 1.04 -1.08
CA THR A 48 -7.24 -0.32 -1.60
C THR A 48 -6.67 -1.19 -0.49
N ASP A 49 -7.33 -2.31 -0.21
CA ASP A 49 -6.81 -3.27 0.78
C ASP A 49 -5.56 -3.97 0.25
N VAL A 50 -4.61 -4.21 1.14
CA VAL A 50 -3.41 -4.99 0.80
C VAL A 50 -3.80 -6.37 0.27
N SER A 51 -4.82 -7.01 0.85
CA SER A 51 -5.29 -8.32 0.37
C SER A 51 -5.79 -8.30 -1.07
N ASP A 52 -6.33 -7.18 -1.54
CA ASP A 52 -6.73 -7.03 -2.95
C ASP A 52 -5.52 -6.97 -3.88
N VAL A 53 -4.42 -6.38 -3.40
CA VAL A 53 -3.18 -6.30 -4.18
C VAL A 53 -2.47 -7.64 -4.25
N THR A 54 -2.39 -8.34 -3.11
CA THR A 54 -1.68 -9.62 -3.03
C THR A 54 -2.50 -10.78 -3.56
N GLY A 55 -3.83 -10.68 -3.52
CA GLY A 55 -4.72 -11.80 -3.82
C GLY A 55 -4.69 -12.89 -2.75
N PHE A 56 -4.09 -12.61 -1.60
CA PHE A 56 -3.95 -13.55 -0.51
C PHE A 56 -4.79 -13.12 0.69
N PRO A 57 -5.58 -14.01 1.29
CA PRO A 57 -6.41 -13.63 2.42
C PRO A 57 -5.59 -13.26 3.64
N GLU A 58 -6.17 -12.41 4.49
CA GLU A 58 -5.57 -12.04 5.76
C GLU A 58 -5.59 -13.24 6.70
N ILE A 59 -4.42 -13.65 7.18
CA ILE A 59 -4.25 -14.76 8.11
C ILE A 59 -3.43 -14.30 9.31
N MET A 60 -3.46 -15.08 10.38
CA MET A 60 -2.68 -14.82 11.60
C MET A 60 -2.92 -13.40 12.13
N ASP A 61 -4.19 -12.98 12.16
CA ASP A 61 -4.60 -11.63 12.57
C ASP A 61 -3.95 -10.53 11.72
N GLY A 62 -3.67 -10.82 10.46
CA GLY A 62 -3.06 -9.87 9.56
C GLY A 62 -1.55 -9.69 9.73
N ARG A 63 -0.92 -10.51 10.55
CA ARG A 63 0.52 -10.36 10.87
C ARG A 63 1.43 -10.58 9.67
N VAL A 64 0.97 -11.31 8.66
CA VAL A 64 1.78 -11.62 7.48
C VAL A 64 1.26 -10.98 6.20
N LYS A 65 0.26 -10.13 6.26
CA LYS A 65 -0.41 -9.63 5.05
C LYS A 65 0.47 -8.77 4.14
N THR A 66 1.50 -8.14 4.68
CA THR A 66 2.45 -7.36 3.89
C THR A 66 3.68 -8.16 3.49
N LEU A 67 3.87 -9.36 4.03
CA LEU A 67 4.97 -10.25 3.70
C LEU A 67 4.70 -10.97 2.38
N HIS A 68 4.57 -10.20 1.32
CA HIS A 68 4.25 -10.67 -0.01
C HIS A 68 5.07 -9.86 -1.03
N PRO A 69 5.59 -10.50 -2.08
CA PRO A 69 6.39 -9.78 -3.07
C PRO A 69 5.73 -8.54 -3.64
N LYS A 70 4.42 -8.55 -3.82
CA LYS A 70 3.70 -7.40 -4.39
C LYS A 70 3.68 -6.18 -3.45
N ILE A 71 3.87 -6.38 -2.16
CA ILE A 71 3.98 -5.29 -1.18
C ILE A 71 5.44 -5.00 -0.89
N HIS A 72 6.18 -5.97 -0.34
CA HIS A 72 7.58 -5.76 0.04
C HIS A 72 8.48 -5.53 -1.17
N GLY A 73 8.20 -6.18 -2.31
CA GLY A 73 8.93 -5.90 -3.55
C GLY A 73 8.76 -4.45 -4.00
N GLY A 74 7.55 -3.92 -3.87
CA GLY A 74 7.27 -2.53 -4.21
C GLY A 74 7.97 -1.53 -3.30
N LEU A 75 8.20 -1.91 -2.02
CA LEU A 75 8.90 -1.08 -1.06
C LEU A 75 10.42 -1.18 -1.19
N LEU A 76 10.94 -2.39 -1.38
CA LEU A 76 12.37 -2.68 -1.28
C LEU A 76 13.11 -2.61 -2.61
N ALA A 77 12.41 -2.61 -3.74
CA ALA A 77 13.04 -2.55 -5.04
C ALA A 77 13.85 -1.25 -5.18
N ARG A 78 15.07 -1.42 -5.65
CA ARG A 78 15.91 -0.28 -5.99
C ARG A 78 15.59 0.14 -7.42
N ARG A 79 14.96 1.28 -7.57
CA ARG A 79 14.49 1.75 -8.89
C ARG A 79 15.61 2.31 -9.75
N ASP A 80 16.82 2.44 -9.20
CA ASP A 80 18.04 2.76 -9.94
C ASP A 80 18.79 1.51 -10.42
N ASN A 81 18.20 0.32 -10.24
CA ASN A 81 18.80 -0.96 -10.61
C ASN A 81 17.94 -1.63 -11.69
N ASP A 82 18.52 -1.86 -12.86
CA ASP A 82 17.78 -2.40 -14.02
C ASP A 82 17.27 -3.82 -13.78
N ASP A 83 18.01 -4.64 -13.04
CA ASP A 83 17.58 -6.00 -12.72
C ASP A 83 16.35 -5.98 -11.79
N HIS A 84 16.32 -5.04 -10.83
CA HIS A 84 15.16 -4.86 -9.96
C HIS A 84 13.94 -4.39 -10.76
N LEU A 85 14.13 -3.45 -11.68
CA LEU A 85 13.03 -2.97 -12.53
C LEU A 85 12.48 -4.08 -13.41
N ALA A 86 13.36 -4.91 -13.97
CA ALA A 86 12.94 -6.06 -14.78
C ALA A 86 12.15 -7.07 -13.94
N ALA A 87 12.59 -7.35 -12.72
CA ALA A 87 11.89 -8.26 -11.81
C ALA A 87 10.50 -7.73 -11.47
N MET A 88 10.38 -6.42 -11.23
CA MET A 88 9.08 -5.80 -10.95
C MET A 88 8.12 -5.98 -12.14
N THR A 89 8.61 -5.78 -13.36
CA THR A 89 7.81 -5.97 -14.56
C THR A 89 7.41 -7.43 -14.74
N ASP A 90 8.37 -8.35 -14.60
CA ASP A 90 8.13 -9.79 -14.78
C ASP A 90 7.13 -10.35 -13.77
N GLN A 91 7.16 -9.88 -12.55
CA GLN A 91 6.30 -10.38 -11.46
C GLN A 91 5.08 -9.49 -11.23
N ASP A 92 4.87 -8.50 -12.07
CA ASP A 92 3.74 -7.57 -11.96
C ASP A 92 3.70 -6.89 -10.58
N ILE A 93 4.82 -6.30 -10.18
CA ILE A 93 4.95 -5.58 -8.91
C ILE A 93 4.99 -4.08 -9.20
N ALA A 94 4.00 -3.36 -8.68
CA ALA A 94 3.99 -1.89 -8.74
C ALA A 94 4.76 -1.31 -7.56
N GLY A 95 5.38 -0.16 -7.76
CA GLY A 95 6.14 0.50 -6.69
C GLY A 95 5.25 1.07 -5.60
N ILE A 96 5.80 1.13 -4.39
CA ILE A 96 5.19 1.85 -3.26
C ILE A 96 6.14 2.98 -2.88
N ASP A 97 5.63 4.18 -2.89
CA ASP A 97 6.42 5.40 -2.70
C ASP A 97 6.44 5.88 -1.26
#